data_ad95f9e86fdf9375fd92042a5a3a5619
#
_entry.id   ad95f9e86fdf9375fd92042a5a3a5619
#
_cell.length_a   1.000
_cell.length_b   1.000
_cell.length_c   1.000
_cell.angle_alpha   90.00
_cell.angle_beta   90.00
_cell.angle_gamma   90.00
#
_symmetry.space_group_name_H-M   'P 1'
#
loop_
_entity.id
_entity.type
_entity.pdbx_description
1 polymer ?
#
loop_
_entity_poly.entity_id
_entity_poly.type
_entity_poly.pdbx_seq_one_letter_code
_entity_poly.pdbx_strand_id
1 'polypeptide(L)'
;MNSKFGFILVKPQMGENIGACARAMKNFDFSKLHIVEPKINFPNHKAKATSVGAYDIIKKAKVFNKIEDAIDSFNLVVSLSARRRDINKKHISLKEFQKIIKRRNLNLGLMFGPEASGLSNKDLS
;
A
#
# COMPACT_ATOMS: atom_id res chain seq x y z
N MET A 1 13.69 0.69 -12.74
CA MET A 1 12.30 0.64 -12.23
C MET A 1 12.06 -0.67 -11.52
N ASN A 2 11.45 -0.61 -10.35
CA ASN A 2 11.21 -1.80 -9.53
C ASN A 2 9.78 -2.28 -9.65
N SER A 3 9.48 -3.00 -10.72
CA SER A 3 8.15 -3.49 -11.01
C SER A 3 7.71 -4.63 -10.07
N LYS A 4 8.60 -5.12 -9.24
CA LYS A 4 8.33 -6.22 -8.31
C LYS A 4 7.78 -5.77 -6.98
N PHE A 5 7.88 -4.48 -6.67
CA PHE A 5 7.46 -3.93 -5.39
C PHE A 5 6.17 -3.17 -5.57
N GLY A 6 5.31 -3.26 -4.59
CA GLY A 6 4.03 -2.58 -4.68
C GLY A 6 3.38 -2.34 -3.34
N PHE A 7 2.27 -1.62 -3.40
CA PHE A 7 1.43 -1.34 -2.25
C PHE A 7 0.14 -2.13 -2.38
N ILE A 8 -0.38 -2.57 -1.25
CA ILE A 8 -1.69 -3.20 -1.16
C ILE A 8 -2.53 -2.37 -0.20
N LEU A 9 -3.55 -1.72 -0.71
CA LEU A 9 -4.43 -0.88 0.09
C LEU A 9 -5.71 -1.65 0.39
N VAL A 10 -5.96 -1.93 1.67
CA VAL A 10 -7.12 -2.70 2.09
C VAL A 10 -8.23 -1.76 2.52
N LYS A 11 -9.35 -1.83 1.82
CA LYS A 11 -10.56 -1.05 2.11
C LYS A 11 -10.30 0.45 2.22
N PRO A 12 -9.61 1.06 1.24
CA PRO A 12 -9.39 2.49 1.30
C PRO A 12 -10.72 3.24 1.25
N GLN A 13 -10.82 4.31 2.04
CA GLN A 13 -12.05 5.06 2.19
C GLN A 13 -12.01 6.43 1.52
N MET A 14 -10.84 6.89 1.13
CA MET A 14 -10.67 8.22 0.54
C MET A 14 -9.81 8.15 -0.71
N GLY A 15 -10.32 8.74 -1.79
CA GLY A 15 -9.57 8.79 -3.04
C GLY A 15 -8.26 9.55 -2.90
N GLU A 16 -8.25 10.58 -2.06
CA GLU A 16 -7.05 11.37 -1.82
C GLU A 16 -5.90 10.53 -1.27
N ASN A 17 -6.23 9.55 -0.44
CA ASN A 17 -5.20 8.67 0.13
C ASN A 17 -4.64 7.71 -0.92
N ILE A 18 -5.49 7.28 -1.84
CA ILE A 18 -5.01 6.44 -2.95
C ILE A 18 -4.04 7.24 -3.82
N GLY A 19 -4.39 8.51 -4.11
CA GLY A 19 -3.51 9.36 -4.89
C GLY A 19 -2.19 9.63 -4.19
N ALA A 20 -2.23 9.89 -2.88
CA ALA A 20 -1.03 10.11 -2.10
C ALA A 20 -0.13 8.86 -2.09
N CYS A 21 -0.73 7.69 -2.00
CA CYS A 21 0.03 6.44 -2.07
C CYS A 21 0.71 6.26 -3.41
N ALA A 22 0.02 6.58 -4.49
CA ALA A 22 0.60 6.49 -5.83
C ALA A 22 1.81 7.42 -5.97
N ARG A 23 1.72 8.63 -5.41
CA ARG A 23 2.83 9.56 -5.42
C ARG A 23 4.03 9.01 -4.63
N ALA A 24 3.78 8.44 -3.46
CA ALA A 24 4.84 7.83 -2.67
C ALA A 24 5.49 6.67 -3.42
N MET A 25 4.68 5.84 -4.05
CA MET A 25 5.19 4.72 -4.84
C MET A 25 6.09 5.19 -5.96
N LYS A 26 5.69 6.27 -6.64
CA LYS A 26 6.50 6.82 -7.73
C LYS A 26 7.85 7.29 -7.23
N ASN A 27 7.88 7.90 -6.05
CA ASN A 27 9.13 8.35 -5.45
C ASN A 27 10.08 7.21 -5.07
N PHE A 28 9.52 6.06 -4.73
CA PHE A 28 10.31 4.88 -4.38
C PHE A 28 10.49 3.91 -5.54
N ASP A 29 10.02 4.30 -6.72
CA ASP A 29 10.10 3.47 -7.91
C ASP A 29 9.34 2.15 -7.78
N PHE A 30 8.26 2.16 -7.01
CA PHE A 30 7.32 1.05 -6.92
C PHE A 30 6.25 1.25 -7.99
N SER A 31 5.73 0.18 -8.55
CA SER A 31 4.77 0.31 -9.64
C SER A 31 3.50 -0.53 -9.50
N LYS A 32 3.47 -1.52 -8.63
CA LYS A 32 2.28 -2.36 -8.47
C LYS A 32 1.38 -1.80 -7.38
N LEU A 33 0.18 -1.37 -7.75
CA LEU A 33 -0.81 -0.91 -6.79
C LEU A 33 -2.00 -1.87 -6.82
N HIS A 34 -2.23 -2.55 -5.71
CA HIS A 34 -3.37 -3.45 -5.54
C HIS A 34 -4.32 -2.84 -4.52
N ILE A 35 -5.60 -2.85 -4.85
CA ILE A 35 -6.64 -2.26 -3.98
C ILE A 35 -7.64 -3.35 -3.66
N VAL A 36 -7.89 -3.57 -2.36
CA VAL A 36 -8.81 -4.61 -1.91
C VAL A 36 -10.07 -3.96 -1.36
N GLU A 37 -11.22 -4.29 -1.92
CA GLU A 37 -12.53 -3.85 -1.46
C GLU A 37 -12.59 -2.37 -1.13
N PRO A 38 -12.31 -1.47 -2.09
CA PRO A 38 -12.37 -0.04 -1.81
C PRO A 38 -13.78 0.35 -1.37
N LYS A 39 -13.85 1.27 -0.40
CA LYS A 39 -15.13 1.79 0.11
C LYS A 39 -15.64 2.96 -0.72
N ILE A 40 -14.95 3.29 -1.79
CA ILE A 40 -15.30 4.34 -2.73
C ILE A 40 -15.32 3.73 -4.14
N ASN A 41 -15.92 4.44 -5.07
CA ASN A 41 -15.90 4.01 -6.47
C ASN A 41 -14.47 4.12 -7.00
N PHE A 42 -14.08 3.12 -7.74
CA PHE A 42 -12.78 3.13 -8.40
C PHE A 42 -12.98 2.64 -9.84
N PRO A 43 -12.54 3.40 -10.85
CA PRO A 43 -11.69 4.61 -10.81
C PRO A 43 -12.36 5.79 -10.09
N ASN A 44 -11.55 6.66 -9.50
CA ASN A 44 -12.01 7.74 -8.66
C ASN A 44 -11.31 9.04 -9.03
N HIS A 45 -12.10 10.11 -9.25
CA HIS A 45 -11.52 11.37 -9.73
C HIS A 45 -10.64 12.06 -8.68
N LYS A 46 -10.92 11.86 -7.39
CA LYS A 46 -10.07 12.43 -6.34
C LYS A 46 -8.74 11.70 -6.27
N ALA A 47 -8.74 10.39 -6.49
CA ALA A 47 -7.50 9.63 -6.58
C ALA A 47 -6.67 10.13 -7.75
N LYS A 48 -7.30 10.38 -8.89
CA LYS A 48 -6.62 10.91 -10.06
C LYS A 48 -6.05 12.29 -9.79
N ALA A 49 -6.88 13.18 -9.23
CA ALA A 49 -6.47 14.56 -8.98
C ALA A 49 -5.31 14.67 -8.00
N THR A 50 -5.30 13.82 -6.98
CA THR A 50 -4.26 13.88 -5.94
C THR A 50 -3.03 13.07 -6.27
N SER A 51 -3.05 12.28 -7.33
CA SER A 51 -1.87 11.50 -7.74
C SER A 51 -0.80 12.35 -8.43
N VAL A 52 -1.17 13.52 -8.90
CA VAL A 52 -0.28 14.46 -9.59
C VAL A 52 0.48 13.74 -10.71
N GLY A 53 1.78 13.61 -10.66
CA GLY A 53 2.57 12.95 -11.70
C GLY A 53 2.56 11.43 -11.65
N ALA A 54 1.76 10.82 -10.77
CA ALA A 54 1.73 9.38 -10.57
C ALA A 54 0.43 8.74 -11.06
N TYR A 55 -0.28 9.38 -11.97
CA TYR A 55 -1.54 8.83 -12.46
C TYR A 55 -1.37 7.51 -13.19
N ASP A 56 -0.22 7.29 -13.79
CA ASP A 56 0.07 6.03 -14.46
C ASP A 56 -0.04 4.83 -13.50
N ILE A 57 0.32 5.02 -12.24
CA ILE A 57 0.19 3.98 -11.21
C ILE A 57 -1.28 3.72 -10.91
N ILE A 58 -2.08 4.80 -10.76
CA ILE A 58 -3.51 4.68 -10.54
C ILE A 58 -4.19 3.96 -11.70
N LYS A 59 -3.81 4.32 -12.91
CA LYS A 59 -4.41 3.76 -14.12
C LYS A 59 -4.18 2.26 -14.23
N LYS A 60 -3.05 1.79 -13.77
CA LYS A 60 -2.69 0.36 -13.83
C LYS A 60 -3.06 -0.41 -12.58
N ALA A 61 -3.64 0.24 -11.59
CA ALA A 61 -4.01 -0.41 -10.34
C ALA A 61 -5.01 -1.54 -10.59
N LYS A 62 -4.88 -2.60 -9.81
CA LYS A 62 -5.79 -3.73 -9.86
C LYS A 62 -6.65 -3.75 -8.60
N VAL A 63 -7.94 -4.01 -8.79
CA VAL A 63 -8.91 -4.07 -7.68
C VAL A 63 -9.27 -5.52 -7.44
N PHE A 64 -9.25 -5.90 -6.17
CA PHE A 64 -9.54 -7.28 -5.75
C PHE A 64 -10.66 -7.28 -4.72
N ASN A 65 -11.37 -8.39 -4.64
CA ASN A 65 -12.42 -8.57 -3.65
C ASN A 65 -11.91 -9.26 -2.38
N LYS A 66 -10.74 -9.87 -2.44
CA LYS A 66 -10.17 -10.61 -1.32
C LYS A 66 -8.71 -10.29 -1.16
N ILE A 67 -8.27 -10.23 0.09
CA ILE A 67 -6.85 -9.98 0.40
C ILE A 67 -5.99 -11.10 -0.20
N GLU A 68 -6.44 -12.34 -0.11
CA GLU A 68 -5.69 -13.50 -0.60
C GLU A 68 -5.31 -13.35 -2.05
N ASP A 69 -6.22 -12.83 -2.86
CA ASP A 69 -5.96 -12.65 -4.29
C ASP A 69 -4.98 -11.50 -4.53
N ALA A 70 -5.09 -10.46 -3.70
CA ALA A 70 -4.23 -9.26 -3.87
C ALA A 70 -2.78 -9.52 -3.49
N ILE A 71 -2.54 -10.45 -2.57
CA ILE A 71 -1.17 -10.72 -2.10
C ILE A 71 -0.50 -11.87 -2.85
N ASP A 72 -1.24 -12.56 -3.68
CA ASP A 72 -0.76 -13.79 -4.32
C ASP A 72 0.49 -13.59 -5.18
N SER A 73 0.62 -12.42 -5.79
CA SER A 73 1.76 -12.14 -6.67
C SER A 73 3.02 -11.68 -5.92
N PHE A 74 2.95 -11.59 -4.59
CA PHE A 74 4.08 -11.14 -3.79
C PHE A 74 4.69 -12.32 -3.01
N ASN A 75 6.03 -12.33 -2.92
CA ASN A 75 6.74 -13.33 -2.13
C ASN A 75 6.73 -12.98 -0.65
N LEU A 76 6.72 -11.70 -0.35
CA LEU A 76 6.74 -11.20 1.01
C LEU A 76 5.75 -10.06 1.13
N VAL A 77 4.90 -10.12 2.13
CA VAL A 77 3.96 -9.04 2.41
C VAL A 77 4.24 -8.53 3.81
N VAL A 78 4.51 -7.23 3.91
CA VAL A 78 4.73 -6.57 5.20
C VAL A 78 3.51 -5.70 5.48
N SER A 79 2.83 -5.99 6.57
CA SER A 79 1.65 -5.24 6.96
C SER A 79 2.07 -4.06 7.83
N LEU A 80 1.63 -2.87 7.45
CA LEU A 80 1.95 -1.64 8.16
C LEU A 80 0.71 -1.15 8.89
N SER A 81 0.91 -0.73 10.14
CA SER A 81 -0.18 -0.25 10.97
C SER A 81 0.30 0.91 11.81
N ALA A 82 -0.60 1.90 11.96
CA ALA A 82 -0.33 3.02 12.85
C ALA A 82 -0.62 2.68 14.30
N ARG A 83 -1.19 1.51 14.58
CA ARG A 83 -1.54 1.12 15.93
C ARG A 83 -0.32 0.75 16.74
N ARG A 84 -0.22 1.32 17.92
CA ARG A 84 0.93 1.07 18.80
C ARG A 84 0.78 -0.15 19.68
N ARG A 85 -0.42 -0.66 19.80
CA ARG A 85 -0.66 -1.76 20.76
C ARG A 85 -0.20 -3.11 20.28
N ASP A 86 0.35 -3.19 19.10
CA ASP A 86 0.92 -4.45 18.61
C ASP A 86 2.35 -4.60 19.09
N ILE A 87 2.56 -4.44 20.39
CA ILE A 87 3.89 -4.46 20.97
C ILE A 87 4.53 -5.83 20.92
N ASN A 88 3.72 -6.86 20.78
CA ASN A 88 4.23 -8.22 20.70
C ASN A 88 4.67 -8.63 19.32
N LYS A 89 4.40 -7.80 18.33
CA LYS A 89 4.80 -8.09 16.97
C LYS A 89 6.26 -7.74 16.76
N LYS A 90 6.90 -8.58 15.99
CA LYS A 90 8.29 -8.34 15.65
C LYS A 90 8.38 -7.12 14.73
N HIS A 91 9.25 -6.20 15.08
CA HIS A 91 9.52 -5.03 14.28
C HIS A 91 10.77 -5.24 13.45
N ILE A 92 10.71 -4.78 12.21
CA ILE A 92 11.85 -4.84 11.32
C ILE A 92 12.55 -3.49 11.36
N SER A 93 13.85 -3.50 11.63
CA SER A 93 14.62 -2.28 11.61
C SER A 93 14.77 -1.77 10.18
N LEU A 94 15.10 -0.49 10.03
CA LEU A 94 15.36 0.06 8.69
C LEU A 94 16.47 -0.69 7.98
N LYS A 95 17.49 -1.10 8.72
CA LYS A 95 18.60 -1.86 8.17
C LYS A 95 18.15 -3.21 7.63
N GLU A 96 17.31 -3.92 8.39
CA GLU A 96 16.77 -5.18 7.97
C GLU A 96 15.87 -5.03 6.74
N PHE A 97 15.07 -3.98 6.73
CA PHE A 97 14.20 -3.69 5.61
C PHE A 97 15.02 -3.45 4.33
N GLN A 98 16.10 -2.69 4.45
CA GLN A 98 16.97 -2.45 3.31
C GLN A 98 17.62 -3.72 2.80
N LYS A 99 17.96 -4.64 3.68
CA LYS A 99 18.49 -5.95 3.28
C LYS A 99 17.45 -6.76 2.51
N ILE A 100 16.22 -6.71 2.98
CA ILE A 100 15.12 -7.43 2.33
C ILE A 100 14.89 -6.92 0.92
N ILE A 101 14.83 -5.60 0.74
CA ILE A 101 14.54 -5.04 -0.58
C ILE A 101 15.67 -5.21 -1.57
N LYS A 102 16.87 -5.53 -1.10
CA LYS A 102 18.00 -5.79 -1.98
C LYS A 102 18.08 -7.22 -2.48
N ARG A 103 17.26 -8.12 -1.94
CA ARG A 103 17.26 -9.50 -2.39
C ARG A 103 16.77 -9.60 -3.82
N ARG A 104 17.44 -10.45 -4.58
CA ARG A 104 17.03 -10.70 -5.95
C ARG A 104 15.73 -11.50 -5.97
N ASN A 105 14.90 -11.23 -6.98
CA ASN A 105 13.66 -11.97 -7.21
C ASN A 105 12.64 -11.81 -6.07
N LEU A 106 12.80 -10.78 -5.25
CA LEU A 106 11.84 -10.51 -4.21
C LEU A 106 10.71 -9.64 -4.76
N ASN A 107 9.50 -10.15 -4.65
CA ASN A 107 8.29 -9.36 -4.92
C ASN A 107 7.72 -8.95 -3.59
N LEU A 108 7.92 -7.70 -3.22
CA LEU A 108 7.53 -7.18 -1.91
C LEU A 108 6.25 -6.36 -2.01
N GLY A 109 5.28 -6.71 -1.15
CA GLY A 109 4.06 -5.93 -1.02
C GLY A 109 4.00 -5.28 0.35
N LEU A 110 3.78 -3.97 0.38
CA LEU A 110 3.53 -3.23 1.62
C LEU A 110 2.02 -3.05 1.75
N MET A 111 1.45 -3.64 2.77
CA MET A 111 0.00 -3.65 2.96
C MET A 111 -0.43 -2.65 4.02
N PHE A 112 -1.40 -1.82 3.65
CA PHE A 112 -1.96 -0.79 4.53
C PHE A 112 -3.43 -1.08 4.77
N GLY A 113 -3.84 -1.02 6.04
CA GLY A 113 -5.23 -1.21 6.41
C GLY A 113 -6.06 0.05 6.17
N PRO A 114 -7.37 -0.04 6.47
CA PRO A 114 -8.26 1.10 6.27
C PRO A 114 -7.86 2.30 7.12
N GLU A 115 -7.95 3.49 6.54
CA GLU A 115 -7.57 4.73 7.23
C GLU A 115 -8.37 4.93 8.51
N ALA A 116 -9.67 4.63 8.45
CA ALA A 116 -10.54 4.87 9.59
C ALA A 116 -10.16 4.01 10.79
N SER A 117 -9.69 2.78 10.58
CA SER A 117 -9.28 1.92 11.69
C SER A 117 -7.81 2.04 11.99
N GLY A 118 -6.98 2.32 11.00
CA GLY A 118 -5.55 2.45 11.18
C GLY A 118 -5.13 3.83 11.65
N LEU A 119 -5.90 4.85 11.31
CA LEU A 119 -5.54 6.24 11.57
C LEU A 119 -6.59 6.98 12.39
N SER A 120 -7.42 6.28 13.14
CA SER A 120 -8.40 6.96 13.98
C SER A 120 -7.67 7.80 15.04
N ASN A 121 -8.33 8.87 15.48
CA ASN A 121 -7.74 9.73 16.50
C ASN A 121 -7.42 8.97 17.77
N LYS A 122 -8.20 7.95 18.07
CA LYS A 122 -7.94 7.11 19.24
C LYS A 122 -6.65 6.32 19.09
N ASP A 123 -6.36 5.88 17.89
CA ASP A 123 -5.15 5.10 17.65
C ASP A 123 -3.92 5.97 17.60
N LEU A 124 -4.10 7.23 17.26
CA LEU A 124 -2.99 8.17 17.16
C LEU A 124 -2.70 8.92 18.47
N SER A 125 -3.66 8.96 19.34
CA SER A 125 -3.51 9.67 20.62
C SER A 125 -2.81 8.83 21.69
#